data_28d737a679f8bdb4232ad2df461b656c
#
_entry.id   28d737a679f8bdb4232ad2df461b656c
#
_cell.length_a   1.000
_cell.length_b   1.000
_cell.length_c   1.000
_cell.angle_alpha   90.00
_cell.angle_beta   90.00
_cell.angle_gamma   90.00
#
_symmetry.space_group_name_H-M   'P 1'
#
loop_
_entity.id
_entity.type
_entity.pdbx_description
1 polymer ?
#
loop_
_entity_poly.entity_id
_entity_poly.type
_entity_poly.pdbx_seq_one_letter_code
_entity_poly.pdbx_strand_id
1 'polypeptide(L)'
;MKNSALLLAGIAVAALSAPARAADPDLTIFDWAGFEIPGLFQPYIDKYGDSPTYAFFGDDDEAYQKLASGFKADAAHPCSQMISKYKDAGLIEPWDVSKIPEFKNIDPKYLNSKIFVDDDKNVWYLPTDWGATAIAYNPDKVPAEDVASLDVFVNPKYAGRTSLPDSSDDVWALAYLATGVTDWTNVTDEQFQAAADWLREANKNVQSYWTDPSQQAQLMASGEVLVAWSWNDGVAYLQDDNYPVAFQREAKEGSSTWFCGFVNLKDGPGSEEKLYDFMNAWLRPEAGPVLVDEIGYGHTNTEAMKLIPPEQLETAGLTEINAPILAQTPNSPELREKQLAEFEKIKAGF
;
A
#
# COMPACT_ATOMS: atom_id res chain seq x y z
N MET A 1 64.17 -41.38 -14.76
CA MET A 1 63.71 -40.18 -14.08
C MET A 1 63.17 -39.24 -15.16
N LYS A 2 61.88 -39.17 -15.35
CA LYS A 2 61.20 -38.29 -16.34
C LYS A 2 60.35 -37.32 -15.57
N ASN A 3 60.70 -36.03 -15.60
CA ASN A 3 59.93 -34.94 -15.04
C ASN A 3 58.82 -34.53 -16.02
N SER A 4 57.58 -34.70 -15.64
CA SER A 4 56.42 -34.13 -16.35
C SER A 4 55.98 -32.85 -15.65
N ALA A 5 56.14 -31.71 -16.33
CA ALA A 5 55.60 -30.41 -15.89
C ALA A 5 54.15 -30.29 -16.33
N LEU A 6 53.22 -30.18 -15.38
CA LEU A 6 51.84 -29.79 -15.63
C LEU A 6 51.76 -28.25 -15.78
N LEU A 7 51.36 -27.82 -16.98
CA LEU A 7 50.93 -26.44 -17.22
C LEU A 7 49.45 -26.30 -16.73
N LEU A 8 49.24 -25.51 -15.70
CA LEU A 8 47.90 -25.04 -15.34
C LEU A 8 47.57 -23.80 -16.19
N ALA A 9 46.64 -23.97 -17.13
CA ALA A 9 46.05 -22.85 -17.85
C ALA A 9 44.94 -22.23 -16.99
N GLY A 10 45.20 -21.07 -16.42
CA GLY A 10 44.20 -20.29 -15.70
C GLY A 10 43.24 -19.63 -16.68
N ILE A 11 41.97 -20.03 -16.66
CA ILE A 11 40.90 -19.33 -17.36
C ILE A 11 40.50 -18.12 -16.49
N ALA A 12 40.91 -16.92 -16.91
CA ALA A 12 40.39 -15.68 -16.33
C ALA A 12 38.95 -15.46 -16.82
N VAL A 13 37.97 -15.72 -15.96
CA VAL A 13 36.58 -15.31 -16.19
C VAL A 13 36.53 -13.80 -15.94
N ALA A 14 36.50 -13.01 -17.02
CA ALA A 14 36.16 -11.59 -16.92
C ALA A 14 34.67 -11.49 -16.55
N ALA A 15 34.37 -11.24 -15.29
CA ALA A 15 33.06 -10.84 -14.88
C ALA A 15 32.80 -9.48 -15.51
N LEU A 16 31.93 -9.45 -16.52
CA LEU A 16 31.32 -8.23 -17.04
C LEU A 16 30.40 -7.71 -15.92
N SER A 17 30.92 -6.85 -15.04
CA SER A 17 30.09 -6.04 -14.17
C SER A 17 29.31 -5.09 -15.08
N ALA A 18 27.98 -5.34 -15.24
CA ALA A 18 27.10 -4.34 -15.78
C ALA A 18 27.26 -3.09 -14.88
N PRO A 19 27.42 -1.88 -15.44
CA PRO A 19 27.45 -0.67 -14.62
C PRO A 19 26.18 -0.64 -13.79
N ALA A 20 26.31 -0.53 -12.47
CA ALA A 20 25.19 -0.16 -11.64
C ALA A 20 24.65 1.14 -12.22
N ARG A 21 23.41 1.15 -12.71
CA ARG A 21 22.75 2.36 -13.20
C ARG A 21 22.67 3.31 -12.01
N ALA A 22 23.24 4.49 -12.14
CA ALA A 22 23.10 5.54 -11.15
C ALA A 22 21.64 6.04 -11.21
N ALA A 23 21.01 6.24 -10.07
CA ALA A 23 19.69 6.88 -10.01
C ALA A 23 19.79 8.34 -10.50
N ASP A 24 18.75 8.84 -11.16
CA ASP A 24 18.68 10.24 -11.59
C ASP A 24 18.63 11.17 -10.35
N PRO A 25 19.68 11.98 -10.10
CA PRO A 25 19.74 12.82 -8.91
C PRO A 25 18.83 14.06 -8.97
N ASP A 26 18.27 14.37 -10.16
CA ASP A 26 17.43 15.54 -10.38
C ASP A 26 15.94 15.24 -10.13
N LEU A 27 15.59 14.06 -9.66
CA LEU A 27 14.24 13.69 -9.21
C LEU A 27 14.31 12.72 -8.04
N THR A 28 13.73 13.11 -6.92
CA THR A 28 13.63 12.27 -5.72
C THR A 28 12.16 11.96 -5.42
N ILE A 29 11.82 10.69 -5.40
CA ILE A 29 10.49 10.18 -5.05
C ILE A 29 10.55 9.56 -3.67
N PHE A 30 9.65 9.98 -2.78
CA PHE A 30 9.49 9.41 -1.45
C PHE A 30 8.28 8.48 -1.44
N ASP A 31 8.51 7.18 -1.41
CA ASP A 31 7.52 6.15 -1.76
C ASP A 31 7.53 4.97 -0.78
N TRP A 32 6.53 4.13 -0.89
CA TRP A 32 6.51 2.81 -0.29
C TRP A 32 7.58 1.94 -0.93
N ALA A 33 8.21 1.07 -0.14
CA ALA A 33 9.13 0.07 -0.70
C ALA A 33 8.36 -0.90 -1.62
N GLY A 34 8.93 -1.20 -2.78
CA GLY A 34 8.32 -2.07 -3.79
C GLY A 34 7.66 -1.33 -4.96
N PHE A 35 7.52 -0.01 -4.89
CA PHE A 35 6.98 0.78 -6.02
C PHE A 35 8.04 1.26 -7.01
N GLU A 36 9.33 0.99 -6.76
CA GLU A 36 10.44 1.32 -7.66
C GLU A 36 10.52 0.42 -8.91
N ILE A 37 9.37 -0.02 -9.42
CA ILE A 37 9.23 -0.91 -10.56
C ILE A 37 9.38 -0.12 -11.87
N PRO A 38 10.43 -0.36 -12.68
CA PRO A 38 10.66 0.37 -13.92
C PRO A 38 9.47 0.39 -14.87
N GLY A 39 8.70 -0.70 -14.93
CA GLY A 39 7.51 -0.82 -15.74
C GLY A 39 6.44 0.25 -15.46
N LEU A 40 6.32 0.76 -14.24
CA LEU A 40 5.36 1.80 -13.86
C LEU A 40 5.73 3.15 -14.49
N PHE A 41 7.02 3.42 -14.68
CA PHE A 41 7.51 4.71 -15.20
C PHE A 41 8.52 4.55 -16.36
N GLN A 42 8.42 3.50 -17.16
CA GLN A 42 9.33 3.21 -18.27
C GLN A 42 9.55 4.39 -19.23
N PRO A 43 8.53 5.19 -19.64
CA PRO A 43 8.75 6.37 -20.47
C PRO A 43 9.68 7.43 -19.86
N TYR A 44 9.71 7.55 -18.53
CA TYR A 44 10.65 8.40 -17.83
C TYR A 44 12.10 7.88 -18.03
N ILE A 45 12.30 6.59 -17.81
CA ILE A 45 13.61 5.95 -18.00
C ILE A 45 14.06 6.07 -19.45
N ASP A 46 13.16 5.87 -20.41
CA ASP A 46 13.47 5.98 -21.85
C ASP A 46 13.91 7.41 -22.22
N LYS A 47 13.34 8.43 -21.56
CA LYS A 47 13.68 9.84 -21.81
C LYS A 47 14.98 10.28 -21.12
N TYR A 48 15.20 9.86 -19.87
CA TYR A 48 16.28 10.39 -19.03
C TYR A 48 17.43 9.41 -18.82
N GLY A 49 17.24 8.12 -19.16
CA GLY A 49 18.29 7.10 -19.10
C GLY A 49 18.35 6.32 -17.79
N ASP A 50 17.88 6.90 -16.70
CA ASP A 50 17.94 6.33 -15.34
C ASP A 50 16.60 6.42 -14.62
N SER A 51 16.40 5.59 -13.59
CA SER A 51 15.27 5.70 -12.67
C SER A 51 15.40 6.95 -11.78
N PRO A 52 14.31 7.53 -11.25
CA PRO A 52 14.40 8.51 -10.20
C PRO A 52 15.20 7.99 -8.99
N THR A 53 15.70 8.88 -8.17
CA THR A 53 16.19 8.55 -6.83
C THR A 53 14.99 8.26 -5.93
N TYR A 54 15.00 7.11 -5.25
CA TYR A 54 13.96 6.73 -4.30
C TYR A 54 14.44 6.87 -2.86
N ALA A 55 13.55 7.34 -2.00
CA ALA A 55 13.62 7.18 -0.56
C ALA A 55 12.34 6.48 -0.10
N PHE A 56 12.40 5.63 0.92
CA PHE A 56 11.28 4.79 1.30
C PHE A 56 10.78 5.07 2.70
N PHE A 57 9.51 4.75 2.92
CA PHE A 57 8.85 4.67 4.21
C PHE A 57 7.99 3.40 4.29
N GLY A 58 7.71 2.95 5.50
CA GLY A 58 6.87 1.79 5.76
C GLY A 58 5.50 2.13 6.34
N ASP A 59 5.27 3.43 6.66
CA ASP A 59 4.05 3.91 7.28
C ASP A 59 3.82 5.39 6.94
N ASP A 60 2.58 5.79 6.75
CA ASP A 60 2.17 7.14 6.37
C ASP A 60 2.52 8.20 7.43
N ASP A 61 2.43 7.87 8.73
CA ASP A 61 2.80 8.80 9.78
C ASP A 61 4.31 8.97 9.87
N GLU A 62 5.11 7.90 9.61
CA GLU A 62 6.56 7.99 9.44
C GLU A 62 6.92 8.93 8.30
N ALA A 63 6.27 8.77 7.13
CA ALA A 63 6.49 9.63 5.97
C ALA A 63 6.23 11.10 6.31
N TYR A 64 5.08 11.38 6.94
CA TYR A 64 4.74 12.73 7.37
C TYR A 64 5.79 13.30 8.34
N GLN A 65 6.20 12.55 9.36
CA GLN A 65 7.18 13.01 10.35
C GLN A 65 8.54 13.32 9.72
N LYS A 66 9.02 12.51 8.77
CA LYS A 66 10.26 12.76 8.04
C LYS A 66 10.19 14.09 7.26
N LEU A 67 9.10 14.30 6.52
CA LEU A 67 8.91 15.54 5.74
C LEU A 67 8.76 16.76 6.65
N ALA A 68 7.97 16.67 7.72
CA ALA A 68 7.81 17.74 8.71
C ALA A 68 9.12 18.08 9.44
N SER A 69 10.04 17.11 9.58
CA SER A 69 11.38 17.31 10.15
C SER A 69 12.40 17.87 9.15
N GLY A 70 11.98 18.13 7.90
CA GLY A 70 12.81 18.80 6.89
C GLY A 70 13.47 17.86 5.87
N PHE A 71 13.10 16.58 5.82
CA PHE A 71 13.47 15.73 4.69
C PHE A 71 12.90 16.31 3.39
N LYS A 72 13.66 16.24 2.30
CA LYS A 72 13.27 16.81 1.01
C LYS A 72 13.18 15.72 -0.06
N ALA A 73 12.09 15.76 -0.80
CA ALA A 73 11.84 15.03 -2.02
C ALA A 73 10.98 15.90 -2.96
N ASP A 74 10.77 15.48 -4.18
CA ASP A 74 9.97 16.23 -5.17
C ASP A 74 8.50 15.80 -5.12
N ALA A 75 8.24 14.51 -4.90
CA ALA A 75 6.92 13.98 -4.62
C ALA A 75 6.97 12.97 -3.47
N ALA A 76 5.83 12.79 -2.81
CA ALA A 76 5.59 11.70 -1.90
C ALA A 76 4.31 10.97 -2.28
N HIS A 77 4.20 9.69 -1.89
CA HIS A 77 3.10 8.78 -2.24
C HIS A 77 2.26 8.37 -1.01
N PRO A 78 1.67 9.33 -0.26
CA PRO A 78 0.82 9.02 0.88
C PRO A 78 -0.53 8.47 0.46
N CYS A 79 -1.19 7.78 1.37
CA CYS A 79 -2.58 7.41 1.17
C CYS A 79 -3.55 8.56 1.51
N SER A 80 -4.78 8.44 1.03
CA SER A 80 -5.78 9.53 0.97
C SER A 80 -6.09 10.17 2.33
N GLN A 81 -6.04 9.40 3.42
CA GLN A 81 -6.35 9.85 4.78
C GLN A 81 -5.33 10.88 5.32
N MET A 82 -4.15 10.96 4.72
CA MET A 82 -3.08 11.87 5.15
C MET A 82 -3.13 13.26 4.52
N ILE A 83 -3.87 13.46 3.45
CA ILE A 83 -3.77 14.68 2.61
C ILE A 83 -4.14 15.95 3.36
N SER A 84 -5.13 15.91 4.27
CA SER A 84 -5.44 17.06 5.14
C SER A 84 -4.22 17.49 5.95
N LYS A 85 -3.53 16.54 6.57
CA LYS A 85 -2.37 16.77 7.43
C LYS A 85 -1.20 17.39 6.66
N TYR A 86 -0.95 16.93 5.42
CA TYR A 86 0.06 17.49 4.53
C TYR A 86 -0.27 18.94 4.11
N LYS A 87 -1.54 19.21 3.78
CA LYS A 87 -2.01 20.56 3.41
C LYS A 87 -1.90 21.52 4.59
N ASP A 88 -2.40 21.14 5.76
CA ASP A 88 -2.42 21.98 6.96
C ASP A 88 -1.01 22.32 7.45
N ALA A 89 -0.07 21.40 7.27
CA ALA A 89 1.34 21.62 7.54
C ALA A 89 2.08 22.46 6.48
N GLY A 90 1.43 22.77 5.35
CA GLY A 90 2.00 23.54 4.24
C GLY A 90 3.17 22.81 3.53
N LEU A 91 3.16 21.47 3.54
CA LEU A 91 4.19 20.62 2.95
C LEU A 91 4.00 20.42 1.45
N ILE A 92 2.80 20.62 0.93
CA ILE A 92 2.44 20.32 -0.45
C ILE A 92 1.96 21.58 -1.19
N GLU A 93 2.01 21.52 -2.50
CA GLU A 93 1.45 22.50 -3.42
C GLU A 93 0.55 21.82 -4.47
N PRO A 94 -0.38 22.56 -5.10
CA PRO A 94 -1.29 21.95 -6.06
C PRO A 94 -0.56 21.54 -7.35
N TRP A 95 -1.04 20.45 -7.97
CA TRP A 95 -0.62 20.01 -9.29
C TRP A 95 -1.19 20.88 -10.40
N ASP A 96 -0.38 21.25 -11.39
CA ASP A 96 -0.86 21.78 -12.66
C ASP A 96 -1.32 20.64 -13.56
N VAL A 97 -2.59 20.26 -13.43
CA VAL A 97 -3.16 19.14 -14.20
C VAL A 97 -3.23 19.37 -15.69
N SER A 98 -2.99 20.61 -16.17
CA SER A 98 -2.86 20.88 -17.60
C SER A 98 -1.62 20.21 -18.21
N LYS A 99 -0.62 19.88 -17.38
CA LYS A 99 0.59 19.15 -17.72
C LYS A 99 0.43 17.62 -17.61
N ILE A 100 -0.75 17.14 -17.16
CA ILE A 100 -1.04 15.71 -16.91
C ILE A 100 -2.23 15.27 -17.77
N PRO A 101 -2.03 14.89 -19.04
CA PRO A 101 -3.11 14.50 -19.96
C PRO A 101 -4.02 13.39 -19.47
N GLU A 102 -3.48 12.42 -18.69
CA GLU A 102 -4.21 11.28 -18.16
C GLU A 102 -5.08 11.60 -16.94
N PHE A 103 -4.94 12.79 -16.35
CA PHE A 103 -5.77 13.22 -15.19
C PHE A 103 -7.27 13.06 -15.46
N LYS A 104 -7.72 13.32 -16.69
CA LYS A 104 -9.13 13.17 -17.10
C LYS A 104 -9.67 11.74 -17.02
N ASN A 105 -8.79 10.74 -16.99
CA ASN A 105 -9.10 9.32 -16.97
C ASN A 105 -9.06 8.74 -15.54
N ILE A 106 -8.63 9.51 -14.54
CA ILE A 106 -8.77 9.12 -13.14
C ILE A 106 -10.26 8.98 -12.82
N ASP A 107 -10.64 7.86 -12.22
CA ASP A 107 -12.03 7.63 -11.80
C ASP A 107 -12.48 8.75 -10.84
N PRO A 108 -13.56 9.49 -11.15
CA PRO A 108 -14.03 10.61 -10.34
C PRO A 108 -14.30 10.27 -8.88
N LYS A 109 -14.57 9.01 -8.54
CA LYS A 109 -14.79 8.59 -7.15
C LYS A 109 -13.59 8.87 -6.25
N TYR A 110 -12.35 8.80 -6.78
CA TYR A 110 -11.12 9.08 -6.04
C TYR A 110 -10.82 10.58 -5.90
N LEU A 111 -11.52 11.43 -6.65
CA LEU A 111 -11.37 12.88 -6.60
C LEU A 111 -12.52 13.58 -5.87
N ASN A 112 -13.49 12.83 -5.37
CA ASN A 112 -14.73 13.34 -4.77
C ASN A 112 -14.52 13.83 -3.32
N SER A 113 -13.51 14.66 -3.10
CA SER A 113 -13.27 15.32 -1.81
C SER A 113 -12.70 16.72 -2.03
N LYS A 114 -13.19 17.70 -1.26
CA LYS A 114 -12.63 19.08 -1.26
C LYS A 114 -11.21 19.15 -0.70
N ILE A 115 -10.75 18.10 -0.05
CA ILE A 115 -9.36 17.96 0.40
C ILE A 115 -8.45 17.73 -0.80
N PHE A 116 -8.90 16.95 -1.78
CA PHE A 116 -8.14 16.58 -2.97
C PHE A 116 -8.29 17.62 -4.08
N VAL A 117 -9.53 18.08 -4.32
CA VAL A 117 -9.84 19.14 -5.30
C VAL A 117 -10.67 20.19 -4.59
N ASP A 118 -10.08 21.36 -4.32
CA ASP A 118 -10.74 22.42 -3.59
C ASP A 118 -11.79 23.19 -4.42
N ASP A 119 -12.48 24.14 -3.79
CA ASP A 119 -13.52 24.95 -4.45
C ASP A 119 -12.94 25.83 -5.58
N ASP A 120 -11.65 26.20 -5.52
CA ASP A 120 -10.92 26.96 -6.54
C ASP A 120 -10.37 26.05 -7.67
N LYS A 121 -10.66 24.76 -7.63
CA LYS A 121 -10.21 23.73 -8.59
C LYS A 121 -8.71 23.43 -8.53
N ASN A 122 -8.03 23.79 -7.46
CA ASN A 122 -6.67 23.31 -7.21
C ASN A 122 -6.71 21.82 -6.88
N VAL A 123 -5.86 21.05 -7.57
CA VAL A 123 -5.71 19.61 -7.37
C VAL A 123 -4.50 19.38 -6.47
N TRP A 124 -4.73 18.93 -5.24
CA TRP A 124 -3.72 18.73 -4.21
C TRP A 124 -3.21 17.28 -4.15
N TYR A 125 -3.90 16.38 -4.80
CA TYR A 125 -3.65 14.95 -4.72
C TYR A 125 -3.93 14.28 -6.06
N LEU A 126 -2.99 13.46 -6.53
CA LEU A 126 -3.14 12.62 -7.72
C LEU A 126 -3.29 11.16 -7.28
N PRO A 127 -4.50 10.64 -7.12
CA PRO A 127 -4.69 9.23 -6.83
C PRO A 127 -4.13 8.38 -7.95
N THR A 128 -3.35 7.35 -7.63
CA THR A 128 -2.70 6.48 -8.61
C THR A 128 -3.10 5.03 -8.49
N ASP A 129 -3.28 4.55 -7.27
CA ASP A 129 -3.51 3.15 -6.97
C ASP A 129 -4.50 2.95 -5.84
N TRP A 130 -5.04 1.76 -5.75
CA TRP A 130 -5.99 1.36 -4.72
C TRP A 130 -5.92 -0.14 -4.47
N GLY A 131 -6.32 -0.53 -3.27
CA GLY A 131 -6.36 -1.91 -2.88
C GLY A 131 -7.44 -2.20 -1.85
N ALA A 132 -7.43 -3.42 -1.37
CA ALA A 132 -8.28 -3.89 -0.29
C ALA A 132 -7.42 -4.41 0.86
N THR A 133 -7.94 -4.27 2.08
CA THR A 133 -7.48 -5.03 3.23
C THR A 133 -8.58 -5.99 3.62
N ALA A 134 -8.27 -7.29 3.64
CA ALA A 134 -9.23 -8.35 3.90
C ALA A 134 -8.56 -9.56 4.56
N ILE A 135 -9.33 -10.63 4.80
CA ILE A 135 -8.80 -11.83 5.43
C ILE A 135 -8.00 -12.63 4.41
N ALA A 136 -6.67 -12.74 4.58
CA ALA A 136 -5.86 -13.76 3.94
C ALA A 136 -5.79 -14.99 4.86
N TYR A 137 -6.00 -16.18 4.31
CA TYR A 137 -5.97 -17.41 5.11
C TYR A 137 -5.50 -18.61 4.31
N ASN A 138 -5.00 -19.63 5.00
CA ASN A 138 -4.65 -20.91 4.37
C ASN A 138 -5.90 -21.81 4.32
N PRO A 139 -6.49 -22.08 3.13
CA PRO A 139 -7.73 -22.85 3.01
C PRO A 139 -7.57 -24.34 3.36
N ASP A 140 -6.34 -24.89 3.36
CA ASP A 140 -6.06 -26.26 3.78
C ASP A 140 -6.05 -26.42 5.30
N LYS A 141 -5.97 -25.31 6.04
CA LYS A 141 -5.82 -25.30 7.51
C LYS A 141 -6.99 -24.61 8.22
N VAL A 142 -7.64 -23.68 7.55
CA VAL A 142 -8.71 -22.85 8.10
C VAL A 142 -9.99 -23.11 7.31
N PRO A 143 -11.05 -23.65 7.95
CA PRO A 143 -12.34 -23.85 7.29
C PRO A 143 -12.95 -22.53 6.82
N ALA A 144 -13.64 -22.55 5.66
CA ALA A 144 -14.26 -21.35 5.08
C ALA A 144 -15.32 -20.73 6.01
N GLU A 145 -16.00 -21.53 6.82
CA GLU A 145 -16.98 -21.06 7.80
C GLU A 145 -16.35 -20.20 8.90
N ASP A 146 -15.09 -20.43 9.26
CA ASP A 146 -14.41 -19.65 10.29
C ASP A 146 -14.04 -18.24 9.80
N VAL A 147 -13.81 -18.07 8.50
CA VAL A 147 -13.48 -16.78 7.86
C VAL A 147 -14.69 -16.10 7.20
N ALA A 148 -15.89 -16.64 7.39
CA ALA A 148 -17.12 -15.99 6.96
C ALA A 148 -17.44 -14.73 7.78
N SER A 149 -16.70 -14.47 8.87
CA SER A 149 -16.84 -13.33 9.76
C SER A 149 -15.47 -12.84 10.22
N LEU A 150 -15.34 -11.54 10.48
CA LEU A 150 -14.15 -10.94 11.10
C LEU A 150 -13.93 -11.43 12.55
N ASP A 151 -14.91 -12.08 13.16
CA ASP A 151 -14.77 -12.72 14.47
C ASP A 151 -13.67 -13.82 14.47
N VAL A 152 -13.15 -14.24 13.32
CA VAL A 152 -12.00 -15.14 13.24
C VAL A 152 -10.78 -14.57 14.00
N PHE A 153 -10.61 -13.25 14.04
CA PHE A 153 -9.50 -12.62 14.75
C PHE A 153 -9.64 -12.65 16.28
N VAL A 154 -10.86 -12.78 16.80
CA VAL A 154 -11.12 -12.92 18.25
C VAL A 154 -11.42 -14.38 18.65
N ASN A 155 -11.43 -15.32 17.70
CA ASN A 155 -11.70 -16.71 17.96
C ASN A 155 -10.47 -17.38 18.65
N PRO A 156 -10.61 -17.92 19.87
CA PRO A 156 -9.49 -18.52 20.61
C PRO A 156 -8.89 -19.76 19.92
N LYS A 157 -9.58 -20.36 18.93
CA LYS A 157 -9.04 -21.42 18.07
C LYS A 157 -7.75 -20.99 17.36
N TYR A 158 -7.61 -19.69 17.09
CA TYR A 158 -6.48 -19.10 16.38
C TYR A 158 -5.53 -18.31 17.30
N ALA A 159 -5.53 -18.57 18.60
CA ALA A 159 -4.64 -17.93 19.55
C ALA A 159 -3.16 -18.08 19.14
N GLY A 160 -2.44 -16.97 18.99
CA GLY A 160 -1.06 -16.93 18.51
C GLY A 160 -0.89 -17.36 17.04
N ARG A 161 -1.96 -17.33 16.24
CA ARG A 161 -1.95 -17.76 14.83
C ARG A 161 -2.56 -16.73 13.87
N THR A 162 -2.87 -15.54 14.36
CA THR A 162 -3.32 -14.40 13.53
C THR A 162 -2.22 -13.36 13.40
N SER A 163 -2.30 -12.53 12.37
CA SER A 163 -1.40 -11.39 12.17
C SER A 163 -2.18 -10.20 11.66
N LEU A 164 -1.82 -9.02 12.14
CA LEU A 164 -2.40 -7.73 11.75
C LEU A 164 -1.28 -6.82 11.24
N PRO A 165 -1.58 -5.84 10.37
CA PRO A 165 -0.59 -4.82 10.00
C PRO A 165 -0.25 -3.93 11.20
N ASP A 166 0.99 -3.46 11.30
CA ASP A 166 1.41 -2.39 12.20
C ASP A 166 1.03 -1.02 11.60
N SER A 167 -0.23 -0.90 11.26
CA SER A 167 -0.87 0.27 10.66
C SER A 167 -2.13 0.60 11.43
N SER A 168 -2.17 1.80 12.01
CA SER A 168 -3.33 2.29 12.76
C SER A 168 -4.59 2.29 11.88
N ASP A 169 -4.48 2.75 10.63
CA ASP A 169 -5.63 2.84 9.73
C ASP A 169 -6.27 1.48 9.46
N ASP A 170 -5.45 0.46 9.19
CA ASP A 170 -5.94 -0.88 8.88
C ASP A 170 -6.53 -1.61 10.09
N VAL A 171 -5.92 -1.48 11.27
CA VAL A 171 -6.46 -2.16 12.47
C VAL A 171 -7.74 -1.50 12.96
N TRP A 172 -7.87 -0.17 12.86
CA TRP A 172 -9.11 0.49 13.19
C TRP A 172 -10.21 0.23 12.16
N ALA A 173 -9.87 0.12 10.86
CA ALA A 173 -10.83 -0.29 9.84
C ALA A 173 -11.38 -1.69 10.12
N LEU A 174 -10.51 -2.64 10.48
CA LEU A 174 -10.91 -3.99 10.90
C LEU A 174 -11.87 -3.96 12.09
N ALA A 175 -11.51 -3.22 13.15
CA ALA A 175 -12.31 -3.16 14.37
C ALA A 175 -13.66 -2.45 14.17
N TYR A 176 -13.68 -1.39 13.38
CA TYR A 176 -14.91 -0.69 13.02
C TYR A 176 -15.86 -1.58 12.22
N LEU A 177 -15.37 -2.27 11.22
CA LEU A 177 -16.16 -3.25 10.49
C LEU A 177 -16.72 -4.33 11.44
N ALA A 178 -15.86 -4.93 12.25
CA ALA A 178 -16.25 -5.98 13.19
C ALA A 178 -17.29 -5.52 14.22
N THR A 179 -17.31 -4.24 14.56
CA THR A 179 -18.26 -3.64 15.50
C THR A 179 -19.42 -2.90 14.82
N GLY A 180 -19.56 -3.01 13.49
CA GLY A 180 -20.67 -2.48 12.72
C GLY A 180 -20.59 -0.97 12.41
N VAL A 181 -19.42 -0.36 12.53
CA VAL A 181 -19.18 1.02 12.11
C VAL A 181 -18.84 1.03 10.61
N THR A 182 -19.63 1.77 9.84
CA THR A 182 -19.48 1.89 8.38
C THR A 182 -19.15 3.31 7.92
N ASP A 183 -19.16 4.28 8.82
CA ASP A 183 -18.75 5.66 8.57
C ASP A 183 -17.47 5.96 9.34
N TRP A 184 -16.34 5.91 8.63
CA TRP A 184 -15.00 6.19 9.14
C TRP A 184 -14.83 7.62 9.66
N THR A 185 -15.62 8.57 9.15
CA THR A 185 -15.44 10.00 9.41
C THR A 185 -16.23 10.52 10.61
N ASN A 186 -17.26 9.78 11.05
CA ASN A 186 -18.20 10.20 12.11
C ASN A 186 -18.29 9.17 13.25
N VAL A 187 -17.13 8.72 13.73
CA VAL A 187 -17.06 7.73 14.82
C VAL A 187 -17.39 8.39 16.16
N THR A 188 -18.41 7.87 16.88
CA THR A 188 -18.73 8.31 18.24
C THR A 188 -17.76 7.72 19.26
N ASP A 189 -17.72 8.30 20.48
CA ASP A 189 -16.88 7.76 21.56
C ASP A 189 -17.28 6.34 21.96
N GLU A 190 -18.57 6.00 21.93
CA GLU A 190 -19.08 4.65 22.20
C GLU A 190 -18.61 3.65 21.13
N GLN A 191 -18.66 4.05 19.85
CA GLN A 191 -18.17 3.23 18.73
C GLN A 191 -16.67 3.03 18.82
N PHE A 192 -15.93 4.10 19.11
CA PHE A 192 -14.48 4.02 19.31
C PHE A 192 -14.12 3.05 20.43
N GLN A 193 -14.81 3.17 21.60
CA GLN A 193 -14.54 2.29 22.73
C GLN A 193 -14.88 0.83 22.42
N ALA A 194 -16.02 0.57 21.75
CA ALA A 194 -16.38 -0.79 21.34
C ALA A 194 -15.34 -1.41 20.41
N ALA A 195 -14.84 -0.63 19.44
CA ALA A 195 -13.77 -1.07 18.53
C ALA A 195 -12.44 -1.32 19.27
N ALA A 196 -12.07 -0.43 20.22
CA ALA A 196 -10.88 -0.61 21.05
C ALA A 196 -10.96 -1.90 21.89
N ASP A 197 -12.11 -2.17 22.49
CA ASP A 197 -12.32 -3.37 23.29
C ASP A 197 -12.26 -4.64 22.41
N TRP A 198 -12.80 -4.58 21.20
CA TRP A 198 -12.69 -5.67 20.25
C TRP A 198 -11.22 -5.90 19.83
N LEU A 199 -10.44 -4.83 19.57
CA LEU A 199 -9.01 -4.95 19.25
C LEU A 199 -8.20 -5.56 20.38
N ARG A 200 -8.52 -5.25 21.65
CA ARG A 200 -7.89 -5.91 22.82
C ARG A 200 -8.13 -7.41 22.83
N GLU A 201 -9.35 -7.85 22.45
CA GLU A 201 -9.64 -9.29 22.33
C GLU A 201 -8.88 -9.89 21.15
N ALA A 202 -8.84 -9.23 19.99
CA ALA A 202 -8.08 -9.69 18.83
C ALA A 202 -6.58 -9.78 19.12
N ASN A 203 -6.01 -8.79 19.85
CA ASN A 203 -4.60 -8.77 20.24
C ASN A 203 -4.15 -10.03 21.00
N LYS A 204 -5.05 -10.71 21.72
CA LYS A 204 -4.74 -11.98 22.42
C LYS A 204 -4.40 -13.11 21.45
N ASN A 205 -4.87 -13.03 20.22
CA ASN A 205 -4.66 -14.02 19.16
C ASN A 205 -3.52 -13.66 18.22
N VAL A 206 -3.04 -12.40 18.28
CA VAL A 206 -1.99 -11.91 17.38
C VAL A 206 -0.65 -12.54 17.70
N GLN A 207 -0.04 -13.18 16.70
CA GLN A 207 1.33 -13.69 16.73
C GLN A 207 2.31 -12.53 16.50
N SER A 208 2.01 -11.65 15.55
CA SER A 208 2.88 -10.55 15.13
C SER A 208 2.08 -9.44 14.47
N TYR A 209 2.51 -8.22 14.68
CA TYR A 209 2.16 -7.07 13.85
C TYR A 209 3.22 -6.95 12.76
N TRP A 210 2.81 -7.05 11.49
CA TRP A 210 3.72 -6.96 10.36
C TRP A 210 3.81 -5.52 9.83
N THR A 211 5.01 -5.13 9.38
CA THR A 211 5.29 -3.81 8.82
C THR A 211 5.55 -3.85 7.32
N ASP A 212 5.63 -5.05 6.76
CA ASP A 212 5.95 -5.30 5.36
C ASP A 212 5.16 -6.52 4.87
N PRO A 213 4.46 -6.43 3.72
CA PRO A 213 3.66 -7.54 3.19
C PRO A 213 4.46 -8.82 2.92
N SER A 214 5.75 -8.70 2.57
CA SER A 214 6.61 -9.88 2.40
C SER A 214 6.89 -10.59 3.72
N GLN A 215 6.99 -9.85 4.82
CA GLN A 215 7.08 -10.42 6.17
C GLN A 215 5.81 -11.18 6.52
N GLN A 216 4.64 -10.60 6.25
CA GLN A 216 3.36 -11.26 6.47
C GLN A 216 3.26 -12.56 5.66
N ALA A 217 3.64 -12.51 4.37
CA ALA A 217 3.66 -13.69 3.51
C ALA A 217 4.58 -14.80 4.06
N GLN A 218 5.78 -14.46 4.54
CA GLN A 218 6.73 -15.42 5.15
C GLN A 218 6.14 -16.07 6.42
N LEU A 219 5.49 -15.31 7.29
CA LEU A 219 4.83 -15.84 8.49
C LEU A 219 3.71 -16.84 8.15
N MET A 220 2.96 -16.59 7.07
CA MET A 220 1.96 -17.52 6.58
C MET A 220 2.60 -18.74 5.91
N ALA A 221 3.62 -18.56 5.07
CA ALA A 221 4.33 -19.64 4.39
C ALA A 221 5.02 -20.59 5.37
N SER A 222 5.60 -20.08 6.46
CA SER A 222 6.18 -20.90 7.55
C SER A 222 5.12 -21.65 8.33
N GLY A 223 3.86 -21.24 8.23
CA GLY A 223 2.75 -21.77 9.00
C GLY A 223 2.67 -21.26 10.45
N GLU A 224 3.43 -20.24 10.81
CA GLU A 224 3.30 -19.53 12.08
C GLU A 224 1.98 -18.76 12.16
N VAL A 225 1.57 -18.15 11.06
CA VAL A 225 0.29 -17.47 10.90
C VAL A 225 -0.62 -18.27 9.99
N LEU A 226 -1.89 -18.37 10.33
CA LEU A 226 -2.91 -19.06 9.53
C LEU A 226 -3.94 -18.09 8.95
N VAL A 227 -4.14 -16.95 9.62
CA VAL A 227 -5.11 -15.91 9.24
C VAL A 227 -4.44 -14.55 9.42
N ALA A 228 -4.46 -13.73 8.39
CA ALA A 228 -3.93 -12.37 8.44
C ALA A 228 -4.99 -11.36 7.96
N TRP A 229 -4.99 -10.17 8.54
CA TRP A 229 -5.58 -9.00 7.92
C TRP A 229 -4.54 -8.46 6.96
N SER A 230 -4.75 -8.61 5.66
CA SER A 230 -3.72 -8.52 4.63
C SER A 230 -4.12 -7.56 3.53
N TRP A 231 -3.15 -6.90 2.95
CA TRP A 231 -3.30 -6.20 1.67
C TRP A 231 -3.23 -7.21 0.50
N ASN A 232 -3.58 -6.74 -0.71
CA ASN A 232 -3.56 -7.58 -1.91
C ASN A 232 -2.15 -8.13 -2.22
N ASP A 233 -1.10 -7.33 -2.06
CA ASP A 233 0.29 -7.71 -2.37
C ASP A 233 0.81 -8.84 -1.46
N GLY A 234 0.44 -8.85 -0.17
CA GLY A 234 0.76 -9.96 0.72
C GLY A 234 0.16 -11.29 0.24
N VAL A 235 -1.01 -11.24 -0.41
CA VAL A 235 -1.62 -12.39 -1.06
C VAL A 235 -0.91 -12.73 -2.37
N ALA A 236 -0.56 -11.73 -3.18
CA ALA A 236 0.16 -11.92 -4.43
C ALA A 236 1.50 -12.64 -4.19
N TYR A 237 2.31 -12.22 -3.23
CA TYR A 237 3.56 -12.92 -2.86
C TYR A 237 3.37 -14.40 -2.51
N LEU A 238 2.29 -14.72 -1.79
CA LEU A 238 1.97 -16.12 -1.45
C LEU A 238 1.53 -16.93 -2.68
N GLN A 239 0.81 -16.30 -3.61
CA GLN A 239 0.38 -16.93 -4.87
C GLN A 239 1.58 -17.21 -5.77
N ASP A 240 2.52 -16.29 -5.90
CA ASP A 240 3.75 -16.43 -6.67
C ASP A 240 4.62 -17.57 -6.15
N ASP A 241 4.67 -17.75 -4.83
CA ASP A 241 5.34 -18.87 -4.16
C ASP A 241 4.55 -20.17 -4.23
N ASN A 242 3.39 -20.21 -4.90
CA ASN A 242 2.47 -21.33 -4.98
C ASN A 242 2.00 -21.84 -3.59
N TYR A 243 1.94 -20.93 -2.62
CA TYR A 243 1.39 -21.25 -1.30
C TYR A 243 -0.16 -21.24 -1.36
N PRO A 244 -0.84 -22.21 -0.73
CA PRO A 244 -2.30 -22.21 -0.72
C PRO A 244 -2.84 -21.05 0.14
N VAL A 245 -3.24 -19.98 -0.51
CA VAL A 245 -3.84 -18.79 0.10
C VAL A 245 -5.16 -18.44 -0.56
N ALA A 246 -6.13 -18.02 0.24
CA ALA A 246 -7.37 -17.41 -0.22
C ALA A 246 -7.52 -16.01 0.38
N PHE A 247 -8.10 -15.09 -0.38
CA PHE A 247 -8.35 -13.71 0.01
C PHE A 247 -9.86 -13.50 0.18
N GLN A 248 -10.34 -13.54 1.42
CA GLN A 248 -11.76 -13.45 1.74
C GLN A 248 -12.17 -11.98 1.96
N ARG A 249 -12.75 -11.37 0.95
CA ARG A 249 -13.23 -9.99 0.93
C ARG A 249 -14.71 -9.86 1.27
N GLU A 250 -15.44 -10.96 1.27
CA GLU A 250 -16.88 -11.02 1.49
C GLU A 250 -17.24 -11.64 2.85
N ALA A 251 -16.44 -11.38 3.90
CA ALA A 251 -16.88 -11.62 5.26
C ALA A 251 -18.20 -10.85 5.53
N LYS A 252 -19.04 -11.33 6.42
CA LYS A 252 -20.37 -10.72 6.64
C LYS A 252 -20.31 -9.24 7.04
N GLU A 253 -19.24 -8.82 7.72
CA GLU A 253 -18.97 -7.45 8.12
C GLU A 253 -18.30 -6.65 7.00
N GLY A 254 -17.72 -7.33 6.00
CA GLY A 254 -17.07 -6.74 4.85
C GLY A 254 -15.55 -6.74 4.89
N SER A 255 -14.98 -5.81 4.11
CA SER A 255 -13.55 -5.56 4.00
C SER A 255 -13.25 -4.06 3.97
N SER A 256 -12.00 -3.70 4.13
CA SER A 256 -11.56 -2.31 3.99
C SER A 256 -11.02 -2.06 2.58
N THR A 257 -11.08 -0.80 2.14
CA THR A 257 -10.40 -0.32 0.94
C THR A 257 -9.66 0.98 1.25
N TRP A 258 -8.57 1.16 0.56
CA TRP A 258 -7.74 2.35 0.63
C TRP A 258 -7.33 2.76 -0.79
N PHE A 259 -6.87 3.98 -0.96
CA PHE A 259 -6.23 4.43 -2.18
C PHE A 259 -5.13 5.43 -1.85
N CYS A 260 -4.03 5.29 -2.58
CA CYS A 260 -2.85 6.09 -2.43
C CYS A 260 -2.57 6.88 -3.71
N GLY A 261 -1.65 7.80 -3.65
CA GLY A 261 -1.32 8.64 -4.78
C GLY A 261 -0.31 9.72 -4.44
N PHE A 262 0.11 10.47 -5.44
CA PHE A 262 1.20 11.40 -5.26
C PHE A 262 0.72 12.80 -4.85
N VAL A 263 1.49 13.40 -3.95
CA VAL A 263 1.46 14.83 -3.63
C VAL A 263 2.69 15.52 -4.20
N ASN A 264 2.51 16.75 -4.70
CA ASN A 264 3.60 17.62 -5.12
C ASN A 264 4.19 18.28 -3.88
N LEU A 265 5.42 17.96 -3.53
CA LEU A 265 6.07 18.50 -2.33
C LEU A 265 6.57 19.90 -2.59
N LYS A 266 6.18 20.81 -1.70
CA LYS A 266 6.65 22.20 -1.75
C LYS A 266 8.16 22.26 -1.53
N ASP A 267 8.85 23.08 -2.33
CA ASP A 267 10.29 23.25 -2.28
C ASP A 267 11.07 21.93 -2.56
N GLY A 268 10.56 21.09 -3.46
CA GLY A 268 11.25 19.91 -3.96
C GLY A 268 12.62 20.28 -4.54
N PRO A 269 13.68 19.50 -4.30
CA PRO A 269 15.04 19.86 -4.69
C PRO A 269 15.34 19.64 -6.17
N GLY A 270 14.51 18.88 -6.88
CA GLY A 270 14.77 18.39 -8.22
C GLY A 270 14.13 19.23 -9.33
N SER A 271 13.88 18.58 -10.44
CA SER A 271 13.32 19.20 -11.64
C SER A 271 11.81 19.04 -11.73
N GLU A 272 11.09 20.14 -11.76
CA GLU A 272 9.63 20.13 -11.97
C GLU A 272 9.27 19.44 -13.30
N GLU A 273 10.01 19.64 -14.39
CA GLU A 273 9.78 18.95 -15.66
C GLU A 273 9.86 17.44 -15.50
N LYS A 274 10.92 16.94 -14.83
CA LYS A 274 11.09 15.51 -14.60
C LYS A 274 9.99 14.94 -13.71
N LEU A 275 9.54 15.68 -12.71
CA LEU A 275 8.43 15.28 -11.85
C LEU A 275 7.14 15.07 -12.66
N TYR A 276 6.78 16.03 -13.53
CA TYR A 276 5.59 15.87 -14.38
C TYR A 276 5.74 14.74 -15.41
N ASP A 277 6.91 14.52 -15.95
CA ASP A 277 7.16 13.39 -16.85
C ASP A 277 7.06 12.05 -16.14
N PHE A 278 7.53 11.98 -14.89
CA PHE A 278 7.34 10.79 -14.05
C PHE A 278 5.85 10.54 -13.78
N MET A 279 5.09 11.55 -13.39
CA MET A 279 3.64 11.42 -13.17
C MET A 279 2.88 11.04 -14.44
N ASN A 280 3.27 11.58 -15.59
CA ASN A 280 2.70 11.20 -16.88
C ASN A 280 3.03 9.74 -17.25
N ALA A 281 4.22 9.28 -16.93
CA ALA A 281 4.60 7.89 -17.13
C ALA A 281 3.81 6.96 -16.21
N TRP A 282 3.61 7.33 -14.96
CA TRP A 282 2.91 6.54 -13.96
C TRP A 282 1.40 6.44 -14.25
N LEU A 283 0.77 7.55 -14.63
CA LEU A 283 -0.68 7.62 -14.87
C LEU A 283 -1.12 7.06 -16.24
N ARG A 284 -0.21 6.67 -17.13
CA ARG A 284 -0.57 6.09 -18.42
C ARG A 284 -1.32 4.76 -18.27
N PRO A 285 -2.21 4.42 -19.21
CA PRO A 285 -2.96 3.16 -19.14
C PRO A 285 -2.08 1.90 -19.03
N GLU A 286 -0.92 1.87 -19.70
CA GLU A 286 -0.02 0.72 -19.71
C GLU A 286 0.66 0.45 -18.37
N ALA A 287 0.63 1.40 -17.43
CA ALA A 287 1.10 1.17 -16.07
C ALA A 287 0.16 0.27 -15.25
N GLY A 288 -1.15 0.26 -15.57
CA GLY A 288 -2.13 -0.54 -14.83
C GLY A 288 -1.87 -2.05 -14.85
N PRO A 289 -1.66 -2.69 -16.02
CA PRO A 289 -1.26 -4.10 -16.06
C PRO A 289 0.00 -4.41 -15.25
N VAL A 290 1.00 -3.52 -15.28
CA VAL A 290 2.24 -3.68 -14.51
C VAL A 290 1.94 -3.63 -13.00
N LEU A 291 1.15 -2.66 -12.57
CA LEU A 291 0.77 -2.50 -11.17
C LEU A 291 0.02 -3.73 -10.62
N VAL A 292 -0.92 -4.26 -11.41
CA VAL A 292 -1.68 -5.44 -11.01
C VAL A 292 -0.80 -6.70 -11.00
N ASP A 293 0.07 -6.84 -11.98
CA ASP A 293 0.92 -8.03 -12.16
C ASP A 293 2.02 -8.11 -11.09
N GLU A 294 2.67 -6.97 -10.80
CA GLU A 294 3.84 -6.94 -9.92
C GLU A 294 3.49 -6.71 -8.44
N ILE A 295 2.36 -6.01 -8.16
CA ILE A 295 1.98 -5.62 -6.79
C ILE A 295 0.60 -6.18 -6.39
N GLY A 296 -0.28 -6.42 -7.34
CA GLY A 296 -1.66 -6.84 -7.04
C GLY A 296 -2.63 -5.69 -6.78
N TYR A 297 -2.25 -4.44 -7.04
CA TYR A 297 -3.09 -3.26 -6.79
C TYR A 297 -3.79 -2.76 -8.04
N GLY A 298 -4.97 -2.17 -7.86
CA GLY A 298 -5.72 -1.54 -8.93
C GLY A 298 -5.22 -0.14 -9.25
N HIS A 299 -5.29 0.26 -10.51
CA HIS A 299 -4.94 1.60 -10.96
C HIS A 299 -6.17 2.52 -10.94
N THR A 300 -6.00 3.79 -10.58
CA THR A 300 -7.11 4.75 -10.55
C THR A 300 -7.54 5.26 -11.93
N ASN A 301 -6.67 5.14 -12.95
CA ASN A 301 -7.01 5.43 -14.34
C ASN A 301 -7.95 4.34 -14.89
N THR A 302 -9.17 4.73 -15.28
CA THR A 302 -10.20 3.80 -15.78
C THR A 302 -9.82 3.12 -17.09
N GLU A 303 -8.98 3.76 -17.92
CA GLU A 303 -8.49 3.15 -19.16
C GLU A 303 -7.43 2.08 -18.87
N ALA A 304 -6.64 2.26 -17.82
CA ALA A 304 -5.68 1.28 -17.37
C ALA A 304 -6.36 -0.03 -16.92
N MET A 305 -7.42 0.08 -16.13
CA MET A 305 -8.17 -1.07 -15.63
C MET A 305 -8.83 -1.89 -16.74
N LYS A 306 -9.15 -1.27 -17.89
CA LYS A 306 -9.71 -1.97 -19.06
C LYS A 306 -8.70 -2.87 -19.78
N LEU A 307 -7.40 -2.65 -19.57
CA LEU A 307 -6.33 -3.45 -20.18
C LEU A 307 -6.10 -4.77 -19.44
N ILE A 308 -6.67 -4.93 -18.24
CA ILE A 308 -6.42 -6.07 -17.36
C ILE A 308 -7.49 -7.15 -17.61
N PRO A 309 -7.10 -8.41 -17.86
CA PRO A 309 -8.04 -9.52 -18.01
C PRO A 309 -8.91 -9.68 -16.76
N PRO A 310 -10.23 -9.98 -16.92
CA PRO A 310 -11.13 -10.17 -15.78
C PRO A 310 -10.67 -11.23 -14.77
N GLU A 311 -10.08 -12.32 -15.26
CA GLU A 311 -9.52 -13.39 -14.42
C GLU A 311 -8.35 -12.92 -13.55
N GLN A 312 -7.52 -11.99 -14.07
CA GLN A 312 -6.42 -11.40 -13.30
C GLN A 312 -6.97 -10.45 -12.22
N LEU A 313 -8.01 -9.66 -12.53
CA LEU A 313 -8.68 -8.83 -11.54
C LEU A 313 -9.32 -9.65 -10.41
N GLU A 314 -9.90 -10.81 -10.74
CA GLU A 314 -10.46 -11.73 -9.74
C GLU A 314 -9.35 -12.29 -8.84
N THR A 315 -8.26 -12.78 -9.43
CA THR A 315 -7.10 -13.33 -8.72
C THR A 315 -6.47 -12.30 -7.79
N ALA A 316 -6.31 -11.06 -8.26
CA ALA A 316 -5.78 -9.95 -7.48
C ALA A 316 -6.77 -9.41 -6.43
N GLY A 317 -8.02 -9.89 -6.39
CA GLY A 317 -9.04 -9.38 -5.47
C GLY A 317 -9.48 -7.94 -5.77
N LEU A 318 -9.50 -7.54 -7.04
CA LEU A 318 -9.85 -6.18 -7.49
C LEU A 318 -11.25 -6.09 -8.12
N THR A 319 -12.01 -7.17 -8.11
CA THR A 319 -13.39 -7.19 -8.60
C THR A 319 -14.36 -6.55 -7.60
N GLU A 320 -15.51 -6.12 -8.07
CA GLU A 320 -16.62 -5.68 -7.21
C GLU A 320 -17.08 -6.83 -6.30
N ILE A 321 -17.50 -6.48 -5.08
CA ILE A 321 -18.03 -7.42 -4.09
C ILE A 321 -19.40 -6.94 -3.60
N ASN A 322 -20.19 -7.85 -3.03
CA ASN A 322 -21.51 -7.53 -2.47
C ASN A 322 -21.49 -7.25 -0.96
N ALA A 323 -20.36 -7.55 -0.29
CA ALA A 323 -20.18 -7.27 1.14
C ALA A 323 -19.95 -5.77 1.38
N PRO A 324 -20.17 -5.29 2.62
CA PRO A 324 -19.83 -3.92 2.99
C PRO A 324 -18.34 -3.60 2.73
N ILE A 325 -18.08 -2.36 2.30
CA ILE A 325 -16.70 -1.85 2.13
C ILE A 325 -16.55 -0.59 2.98
N LEU A 326 -15.59 -0.61 3.90
CA LEU A 326 -15.17 0.57 4.65
C LEU A 326 -13.98 1.21 3.93
N ALA A 327 -14.22 2.39 3.32
CA ALA A 327 -13.15 3.15 2.70
C ALA A 327 -12.38 3.95 3.75
N GLN A 328 -11.07 3.78 3.79
CA GLN A 328 -10.17 4.61 4.59
C GLN A 328 -10.07 6.00 3.92
N THR A 329 -10.77 6.96 4.48
CA THR A 329 -10.85 8.34 3.98
C THR A 329 -10.33 9.31 5.04
N PRO A 330 -10.01 10.56 4.69
CA PRO A 330 -9.59 11.53 5.68
C PRO A 330 -10.57 11.65 6.84
N ASN A 331 -10.08 11.49 8.07
CA ASN A 331 -10.81 11.70 9.30
C ASN A 331 -10.25 12.91 10.07
N SER A 332 -10.85 13.26 11.22
CA SER A 332 -10.35 14.40 11.98
C SER A 332 -8.99 14.10 12.61
N PRO A 333 -8.10 15.10 12.71
CA PRO A 333 -6.81 14.94 13.38
C PRO A 333 -6.93 14.41 14.81
N GLU A 334 -7.96 14.87 15.55
CA GLU A 334 -8.21 14.44 16.93
C GLU A 334 -8.56 12.95 17.01
N LEU A 335 -9.41 12.47 16.10
CA LEU A 335 -9.73 11.03 16.03
C LEU A 335 -8.50 10.21 15.68
N ARG A 336 -7.71 10.66 14.70
CA ARG A 336 -6.49 9.96 14.29
C ARG A 336 -5.47 9.87 15.43
N GLU A 337 -5.20 10.96 16.13
CA GLU A 337 -4.30 10.95 17.30
C GLU A 337 -4.79 10.00 18.39
N LYS A 338 -6.10 9.98 18.64
CA LYS A 338 -6.74 9.08 19.61
C LYS A 338 -6.58 7.62 19.18
N GLN A 339 -6.75 7.31 17.89
CA GLN A 339 -6.55 6.00 17.32
C GLN A 339 -5.10 5.53 17.48
N LEU A 340 -4.13 6.34 17.09
CA LEU A 340 -2.70 6.03 17.22
C LEU A 340 -2.32 5.75 18.69
N ALA A 341 -2.68 6.65 19.60
CA ALA A 341 -2.35 6.52 21.02
C ALA A 341 -2.96 5.26 21.65
N GLU A 342 -4.18 4.90 21.25
CA GLU A 342 -4.86 3.73 21.80
C GLU A 342 -4.33 2.43 21.19
N PHE A 343 -3.97 2.44 19.90
CA PHE A 343 -3.37 1.27 19.25
C PHE A 343 -2.03 0.88 19.90
N GLU A 344 -1.17 1.85 20.22
CA GLU A 344 0.08 1.60 20.92
C GLU A 344 -0.14 0.94 22.30
N LYS A 345 -1.17 1.36 23.05
CA LYS A 345 -1.53 0.70 24.31
C LYS A 345 -2.00 -0.74 24.10
N ILE A 346 -2.84 -0.96 23.08
CA ILE A 346 -3.35 -2.29 22.75
C ILE A 346 -2.20 -3.24 22.38
N LYS A 347 -1.25 -2.80 21.54
CA LYS A 347 -0.05 -3.58 21.20
C LYS A 347 0.78 -3.91 22.45
N ALA A 348 0.86 -2.98 23.39
CA ALA A 348 1.56 -3.18 24.67
C ALA A 348 0.76 -4.04 25.69
N GLY A 349 -0.45 -4.47 25.37
CA GLY A 349 -1.28 -5.35 26.21
C GLY A 349 -2.16 -4.62 27.25
N PHE A 350 -2.48 -3.33 27.03
CA PHE A 350 -3.29 -2.49 27.93
C PHE A 350 -4.70 -2.20 27.37
#